data_a2a650489fa0447d913cbfca946133b7
#
_entry.id   a2a650489fa0447d913cbfca946133b7
#
_cell.length_a   1.000
_cell.length_b   1.000
_cell.length_c   1.000
_cell.angle_alpha   90.00
_cell.angle_beta   90.00
_cell.angle_gamma   90.00
#
_symmetry.space_group_name_H-M   'P 1'
#
loop_
_entity.id
_entity.type
_entity.pdbx_description
1 polymer ?
#
loop_
_entity_poly.entity_id
_entity_poly.type
_entity_poly.pdbx_seq_one_letter_code
_entity_poly.pdbx_strand_id
1 'polypeptide(L)'
;MRKWNKRLLSGCLLAALLLSMSGCQQGNTTSSAVSSQAVSSAAASSEETTEDPVETYHDMPVQTLDLDPSAPDYYQKALETELYNYKLIRNVPTAYQAESWDAYTATANTLLNIDPDNIDDVSKSMIDNAVAQREALVQDAPAADCMWYIWGDASATAETVEVSDFTAESYDNADMKPFLAPYLVEDQLTAKGNMIVIAGGGYSSRGNAMEGYPIAEAFQDLGYNAYVLQRRVAPYSQEDTWLDMQRAVRYLRYNADSLGLGGMDCIAASGFSGGSGTILGEVANLYGNVQPTLYDADYASDAVDQMSADLDVVCPLYGPQYDGEHTSDYAGLVTENPNLPAMFLAVGENDATGAMPDIWTLANSVRSKTVVEVHTFAEVGHGFGAGLQGTTSTYWIPMADTFIDLVMGRGEAGVGEAAEIPEGYTQVQQYTFEGGFGKADVTCAVDDAKTKVYMTFVAFDQQQVVEGVLNDGIITVTYDQSGFMTNDAQAIYNAADQNNWQPVA
;
A
#
# COMPACT_ATOMS: atom_id res chain seq x y z
N MET A 1 14.72 42.38 12.53
CA MET A 1 13.32 42.76 12.27
C MET A 1 13.11 42.87 10.76
N ARG A 2 12.61 41.87 10.11
CA ARG A 2 12.12 41.93 8.73
C ARG A 2 10.74 41.30 8.72
N LYS A 3 9.72 42.12 8.46
CA LYS A 3 8.32 41.73 8.30
C LYS A 3 8.18 40.94 7.00
N TRP A 4 7.66 39.70 7.07
CA TRP A 4 7.22 38.94 5.92
C TRP A 4 5.74 39.21 5.68
N ASN A 5 5.45 39.64 4.46
CA ASN A 5 4.10 39.86 3.97
C ASN A 5 3.40 38.52 3.71
N LYS A 6 2.32 38.31 4.45
CA LYS A 6 1.30 37.31 4.09
C LYS A 6 0.52 37.80 2.88
N ARG A 7 0.59 37.13 1.77
CA ARG A 7 -0.41 37.24 0.70
C ARG A 7 -0.70 35.86 0.10
N LEU A 8 -1.92 35.36 0.41
CA LEU A 8 -2.88 34.66 -0.43
C LEU A 8 -2.39 33.43 -1.21
N LEU A 9 -2.68 32.27 -0.63
CA LEU A 9 -3.13 31.07 -1.35
C LEU A 9 -4.25 30.46 -0.49
N SER A 10 -5.43 31.00 -0.65
CA SER A 10 -6.70 30.42 -0.15
C SER A 10 -7.56 30.15 -1.37
N GLY A 11 -7.83 28.91 -1.64
CA GLY A 11 -8.88 28.59 -2.58
C GLY A 11 -8.64 27.36 -3.45
N CYS A 12 -8.45 26.18 -2.89
CA CYS A 12 -8.65 24.90 -3.60
C CYS A 12 -8.79 23.68 -2.66
N LEU A 13 -9.10 23.89 -1.38
CA LEU A 13 -9.16 22.74 -0.43
C LEU A 13 -10.52 22.50 0.21
N LEU A 14 -11.62 23.06 -0.30
CA LEU A 14 -12.92 22.92 0.36
C LEU A 14 -13.92 21.99 -0.34
N ALA A 15 -13.62 21.45 -1.51
CA ALA A 15 -14.57 20.60 -2.24
C ALA A 15 -14.42 19.10 -1.95
N ALA A 16 -13.26 18.66 -1.49
CA ALA A 16 -13.00 17.23 -1.23
C ALA A 16 -13.45 16.75 0.18
N LEU A 17 -13.74 17.66 1.10
CA LEU A 17 -14.07 17.32 2.50
C LEU A 17 -15.58 17.16 2.79
N LEU A 18 -16.45 17.40 1.82
CA LEU A 18 -17.91 17.36 2.04
C LEU A 18 -18.59 16.04 1.62
N LEU A 19 -17.87 15.09 1.02
CA LEU A 19 -18.45 13.81 0.59
C LEU A 19 -18.22 12.63 1.54
N SER A 20 -17.45 12.80 2.61
CA SER A 20 -17.19 11.74 3.59
C SER A 20 -18.00 11.82 4.89
N MET A 21 -18.97 12.73 5.00
CA MET A 21 -19.74 12.93 6.23
C MET A 21 -21.24 12.60 6.10
N SER A 22 -21.64 11.63 5.30
CA SER A 22 -23.05 11.20 5.21
C SER A 22 -23.22 9.72 5.53
N GLY A 23 -22.93 9.34 6.75
CA GLY A 23 -23.17 7.96 7.15
C GLY A 23 -23.10 7.72 8.65
N CYS A 24 -23.97 8.38 9.42
CA CYS A 24 -24.40 7.90 10.75
C CYS A 24 -25.51 8.81 11.27
N GLN A 25 -26.74 8.49 10.96
CA GLN A 25 -27.88 8.82 11.85
C GLN A 25 -28.90 7.69 11.79
N GLN A 26 -28.90 6.92 12.85
CA GLN A 26 -30.00 6.04 13.21
C GLN A 26 -31.23 6.89 13.54
N GLY A 27 -32.32 6.56 12.91
CA GLY A 27 -33.66 7.07 13.25
C GLY A 27 -34.70 6.02 12.95
N ASN A 28 -35.14 5.34 14.00
CA ASN A 28 -36.33 4.48 14.03
C ASN A 28 -37.56 5.21 13.49
N THR A 29 -38.38 4.59 12.63
CA THR A 29 -39.82 4.36 12.90
C THR A 29 -40.57 3.74 11.72
N THR A 30 -41.23 2.61 12.02
CA THR A 30 -42.56 2.14 11.58
C THR A 30 -42.91 1.90 10.12
N SER A 31 -43.19 0.61 9.91
CA SER A 31 -43.96 -0.04 8.87
C SER A 31 -45.18 0.72 8.31
N SER A 32 -45.39 0.67 7.01
CA SER A 32 -46.73 0.57 6.40
C SER A 32 -46.61 -0.17 5.05
N ALA A 33 -47.30 -1.27 4.97
CA ALA A 33 -47.49 -2.04 3.76
C ALA A 33 -48.45 -1.33 2.79
N VAL A 34 -48.16 -1.30 1.50
CA VAL A 34 -49.15 -1.13 0.44
C VAL A 34 -48.83 -2.02 -0.75
N SER A 35 -49.76 -2.88 -0.96
CA SER A 35 -50.17 -3.79 -2.04
C SER A 35 -49.59 -3.64 -3.44
N SER A 36 -49.26 -4.83 -3.94
CA SER A 36 -49.09 -5.26 -5.35
C SER A 36 -50.28 -4.84 -6.26
N GLN A 37 -49.97 -4.32 -7.45
CA GLN A 37 -50.83 -4.51 -8.61
C GLN A 37 -49.95 -4.91 -9.83
N ALA A 38 -50.26 -6.08 -10.31
CA ALA A 38 -49.77 -6.61 -11.58
C ALA A 38 -50.34 -5.80 -12.76
N VAL A 39 -49.52 -5.49 -13.74
CA VAL A 39 -49.96 -5.08 -15.07
C VAL A 39 -49.31 -5.97 -16.10
N SER A 40 -50.17 -6.50 -16.95
CA SER A 40 -49.97 -7.54 -17.95
C SER A 40 -49.03 -7.17 -19.10
N SER A 41 -48.30 -8.18 -19.55
CA SER A 41 -47.55 -8.29 -20.80
C SER A 41 -48.31 -7.83 -22.04
N ALA A 42 -47.66 -6.99 -22.85
CA ALA A 42 -47.90 -6.91 -24.28
C ALA A 42 -46.56 -7.26 -25.00
N ALA A 43 -46.57 -8.37 -25.71
CA ALA A 43 -45.46 -8.76 -26.56
C ALA A 43 -45.29 -7.74 -27.71
N ALA A 44 -44.14 -7.08 -27.76
CA ALA A 44 -43.63 -6.39 -28.90
C ALA A 44 -42.50 -7.22 -29.49
N SER A 45 -42.55 -7.41 -30.80
CA SER A 45 -41.58 -8.12 -31.63
C SER A 45 -40.18 -7.57 -31.44
N SER A 46 -39.23 -8.43 -31.09
CA SER A 46 -37.81 -8.14 -31.06
C SER A 46 -37.33 -7.92 -32.51
N GLU A 47 -37.09 -6.69 -32.90
CA GLU A 47 -36.01 -6.39 -33.83
C GLU A 47 -34.72 -6.64 -33.04
N GLU A 48 -33.94 -7.60 -33.48
CA GLU A 48 -32.54 -7.79 -33.09
C GLU A 48 -31.80 -6.55 -33.57
N THR A 49 -31.72 -5.53 -32.72
CA THR A 49 -30.66 -4.54 -32.81
C THR A 49 -29.41 -5.31 -32.44
N THR A 50 -28.54 -5.55 -33.40
CA THR A 50 -27.13 -5.86 -33.13
C THR A 50 -26.60 -4.65 -32.38
N GLU A 51 -26.61 -4.70 -31.05
CA GLU A 51 -25.82 -3.77 -30.24
C GLU A 51 -24.38 -3.96 -30.71
N ASP A 52 -23.77 -2.87 -31.18
CA ASP A 52 -22.34 -2.84 -31.39
C ASP A 52 -21.69 -3.29 -30.09
N PRO A 53 -20.64 -4.14 -30.10
CA PRO A 53 -20.02 -4.62 -28.89
C PRO A 53 -19.57 -3.41 -28.08
N VAL A 54 -19.99 -3.37 -26.82
CA VAL A 54 -19.54 -2.34 -25.87
C VAL A 54 -18.01 -2.31 -25.93
N GLU A 55 -17.46 -1.18 -26.29
CA GLU A 55 -16.02 -1.01 -26.37
C GLU A 55 -15.45 -1.15 -24.96
N THR A 56 -14.65 -2.18 -24.72
CA THR A 56 -14.04 -2.43 -23.42
C THR A 56 -12.55 -2.11 -23.48
N TYR A 57 -12.08 -1.36 -22.50
CA TYR A 57 -10.66 -1.19 -22.26
C TYR A 57 -10.24 -2.14 -21.15
N HIS A 58 -9.43 -3.13 -21.49
CA HIS A 58 -8.99 -4.15 -20.54
C HIS A 58 -10.14 -4.79 -19.76
N ASP A 59 -11.19 -5.20 -20.48
CA ASP A 59 -12.43 -5.72 -19.89
C ASP A 59 -13.19 -4.72 -18.99
N MET A 60 -12.75 -3.47 -18.93
CA MET A 60 -13.49 -2.40 -18.25
C MET A 60 -14.49 -1.77 -19.22
N PRO A 61 -15.78 -1.65 -18.84
CA PRO A 61 -16.77 -1.01 -19.70
C PRO A 61 -16.50 0.49 -19.78
N VAL A 62 -16.19 0.97 -20.97
CA VAL A 62 -16.13 2.40 -21.26
C VAL A 62 -17.52 2.88 -21.64
N GLN A 63 -18.01 3.93 -20.98
CA GLN A 63 -19.31 4.49 -21.33
C GLN A 63 -19.22 5.33 -22.60
N THR A 64 -20.17 5.13 -23.50
CA THR A 64 -20.40 5.99 -24.68
C THR A 64 -21.60 6.89 -24.41
N LEU A 65 -21.49 8.16 -24.79
CA LEU A 65 -22.59 9.10 -24.67
C LEU A 65 -23.50 9.02 -25.90
N ASP A 66 -24.65 8.41 -25.74
CA ASP A 66 -25.70 8.38 -26.79
C ASP A 66 -26.65 9.57 -26.63
N LEU A 67 -26.14 10.76 -26.93
CA LEU A 67 -26.93 12.01 -26.93
C LEU A 67 -26.62 12.86 -28.16
N ASP A 68 -27.67 13.53 -28.69
CA ASP A 68 -27.49 14.52 -29.74
C ASP A 68 -26.64 15.70 -29.19
N PRO A 69 -25.53 16.08 -29.82
CA PRO A 69 -24.68 17.20 -29.41
C PRO A 69 -25.43 18.55 -29.30
N SER A 70 -26.63 18.66 -29.90
CA SER A 70 -27.50 19.84 -29.74
C SER A 70 -28.38 19.80 -28.48
N ALA A 71 -28.39 18.71 -27.71
CA ALA A 71 -29.19 18.60 -26.48
C ALA A 71 -28.72 19.63 -25.45
N PRO A 72 -29.64 20.25 -24.73
CA PRO A 72 -29.28 21.30 -23.75
C PRO A 72 -28.34 20.84 -22.62
N ASP A 73 -28.38 19.57 -22.27
CA ASP A 73 -27.60 18.92 -21.21
C ASP A 73 -26.43 18.07 -21.73
N TYR A 74 -26.15 18.15 -23.06
CA TYR A 74 -25.10 17.34 -23.68
C TYR A 74 -23.75 17.46 -22.98
N TYR A 75 -23.26 18.67 -22.79
CA TYR A 75 -21.92 18.87 -22.21
C TYR A 75 -21.85 18.52 -20.73
N GLN A 76 -22.94 18.63 -19.97
CA GLN A 76 -22.98 18.16 -18.59
C GLN A 76 -22.81 16.64 -18.53
N LYS A 77 -23.55 15.92 -19.35
CA LYS A 77 -23.46 14.46 -19.44
C LYS A 77 -22.15 13.98 -20.08
N ALA A 78 -21.62 14.73 -21.06
CA ALA A 78 -20.31 14.44 -21.64
C ALA A 78 -19.19 14.57 -20.61
N LEU A 79 -19.25 15.59 -19.75
CA LEU A 79 -18.31 15.75 -18.64
C LEU A 79 -18.40 14.59 -17.64
N GLU A 80 -19.62 14.22 -17.22
CA GLU A 80 -19.85 13.11 -16.30
C GLU A 80 -19.31 11.80 -16.89
N THR A 81 -19.64 11.49 -18.14
CA THR A 81 -19.19 10.28 -18.85
C THR A 81 -17.67 10.25 -19.00
N GLU A 82 -17.06 11.37 -19.40
CA GLU A 82 -15.62 11.40 -19.62
C GLU A 82 -14.82 11.34 -18.31
N LEU A 83 -15.31 11.94 -17.23
CA LEU A 83 -14.72 11.79 -15.90
C LEU A 83 -14.81 10.34 -15.41
N TYR A 84 -15.91 9.65 -15.70
CA TYR A 84 -16.04 8.23 -15.40
C TYR A 84 -15.00 7.40 -16.20
N ASN A 85 -14.96 7.60 -17.52
CA ASN A 85 -13.99 6.90 -18.38
C ASN A 85 -12.55 7.19 -17.99
N TYR A 86 -12.24 8.44 -17.65
CA TYR A 86 -10.91 8.81 -17.17
C TYR A 86 -10.53 8.05 -15.89
N LYS A 87 -11.44 7.91 -14.94
CA LYS A 87 -11.19 7.14 -13.72
C LYS A 87 -10.90 5.67 -14.02
N LEU A 88 -11.61 5.06 -14.96
CA LEU A 88 -11.36 3.68 -15.38
C LEU A 88 -9.98 3.54 -16.06
N ILE A 89 -9.74 4.35 -17.08
CA ILE A 89 -8.56 4.24 -17.95
C ILE A 89 -7.29 4.53 -17.17
N ARG A 90 -7.27 5.57 -16.32
CA ARG A 90 -6.09 5.91 -15.51
C ARG A 90 -5.64 4.82 -14.54
N ASN A 91 -6.44 3.80 -14.36
CA ASN A 91 -6.13 2.68 -13.48
C ASN A 91 -5.26 1.61 -14.14
N VAL A 92 -5.02 1.72 -15.43
CA VAL A 92 -4.26 0.74 -16.21
C VAL A 92 -3.25 1.45 -17.13
N PRO A 93 -2.32 2.25 -16.57
CA PRO A 93 -1.39 3.05 -17.37
C PRO A 93 -0.53 2.19 -18.29
N THR A 94 -0.14 1.00 -17.84
CA THR A 94 0.66 0.04 -18.62
C THR A 94 -0.08 -0.55 -19.82
N ALA A 95 -1.38 -0.30 -19.93
CA ALA A 95 -2.20 -0.75 -21.06
C ALA A 95 -2.00 0.07 -22.33
N TYR A 96 -1.39 1.26 -22.22
CA TYR A 96 -1.32 2.24 -23.27
C TYR A 96 0.09 2.70 -23.53
N GLN A 97 0.36 3.11 -24.78
CA GLN A 97 1.61 3.78 -25.11
C GLN A 97 1.71 5.11 -24.35
N ALA A 98 2.85 5.35 -23.71
CA ALA A 98 3.09 6.48 -22.83
C ALA A 98 2.70 7.83 -23.46
N GLU A 99 3.04 8.05 -24.74
CA GLU A 99 2.73 9.32 -25.44
C GLU A 99 1.21 9.59 -25.51
N SER A 100 0.40 8.58 -25.86
CA SER A 100 -1.06 8.72 -25.93
C SER A 100 -1.69 8.81 -24.54
N TRP A 101 -1.16 8.07 -23.59
CA TRP A 101 -1.56 8.10 -22.18
C TRP A 101 -1.30 9.48 -21.55
N ASP A 102 -0.08 10.01 -21.67
CA ASP A 102 0.29 11.32 -21.12
C ASP A 102 -0.57 12.44 -21.70
N ALA A 103 -0.82 12.40 -23.03
CA ALA A 103 -1.66 13.38 -23.69
C ALA A 103 -3.10 13.36 -23.14
N TYR A 104 -3.69 12.17 -23.04
CA TYR A 104 -5.03 12.00 -22.51
C TYR A 104 -5.14 12.41 -21.04
N THR A 105 -4.29 11.89 -20.18
CA THR A 105 -4.36 12.15 -18.74
C THR A 105 -4.12 13.60 -18.40
N ALA A 106 -3.21 14.29 -19.10
CA ALA A 106 -2.99 15.71 -18.93
C ALA A 106 -4.24 16.53 -19.24
N THR A 107 -4.98 16.17 -20.30
CA THR A 107 -6.22 16.86 -20.68
C THR A 107 -7.37 16.47 -19.75
N ALA A 108 -7.57 15.19 -19.50
CA ALA A 108 -8.66 14.68 -18.66
C ALA A 108 -8.55 15.19 -17.21
N ASN A 109 -7.34 15.37 -16.66
CA ASN A 109 -7.13 15.99 -15.36
C ASN A 109 -7.71 17.42 -15.27
N THR A 110 -7.77 18.15 -16.38
CA THR A 110 -8.34 19.51 -16.37
C THR A 110 -9.85 19.49 -16.16
N LEU A 111 -10.52 18.39 -16.55
CA LEU A 111 -11.96 18.22 -16.40
C LEU A 111 -12.40 18.20 -14.94
N LEU A 112 -11.55 17.77 -14.02
CA LEU A 112 -11.82 17.74 -12.58
C LEU A 112 -12.11 19.13 -11.98
N ASN A 113 -11.72 20.21 -12.69
CA ASN A 113 -11.90 21.58 -12.23
C ASN A 113 -13.07 22.28 -12.93
N ILE A 114 -13.82 21.61 -13.79
CA ILE A 114 -14.96 22.18 -14.50
C ILE A 114 -16.19 22.15 -13.54
N ASP A 115 -16.83 23.31 -13.42
CA ASP A 115 -18.11 23.40 -12.71
C ASP A 115 -19.23 22.85 -13.62
N PRO A 116 -19.89 21.72 -13.26
CA PRO A 116 -20.91 21.10 -14.10
C PRO A 116 -22.15 21.98 -14.28
N ASP A 117 -22.40 22.93 -13.38
CA ASP A 117 -23.52 23.85 -13.46
C ASP A 117 -23.22 25.09 -14.31
N ASN A 118 -21.95 25.29 -14.73
CA ASN A 118 -21.51 26.47 -15.47
C ASN A 118 -20.44 26.13 -16.52
N ILE A 119 -20.80 25.32 -17.52
CA ILE A 119 -19.89 24.88 -18.59
C ILE A 119 -19.84 25.95 -19.69
N ASP A 120 -18.76 26.73 -19.71
CA ASP A 120 -18.48 27.74 -20.73
C ASP A 120 -17.87 27.14 -22.02
N ASP A 121 -17.63 27.97 -23.04
CA ASP A 121 -17.12 27.48 -24.33
C ASP A 121 -15.67 26.96 -24.23
N VAL A 122 -14.90 27.37 -23.22
CA VAL A 122 -13.55 26.84 -22.96
C VAL A 122 -13.67 25.44 -22.36
N SER A 123 -14.56 25.27 -21.40
CA SER A 123 -14.85 23.98 -20.77
C SER A 123 -15.38 22.97 -21.79
N LYS A 124 -16.27 23.37 -22.70
CA LYS A 124 -16.75 22.52 -23.80
C LYS A 124 -15.59 22.03 -24.68
N SER A 125 -14.69 22.94 -25.04
CA SER A 125 -13.52 22.57 -25.86
C SER A 125 -12.57 21.61 -25.11
N MET A 126 -12.45 21.73 -23.79
CA MET A 126 -11.66 20.78 -22.97
C MET A 126 -12.30 19.40 -22.95
N ILE A 127 -13.62 19.32 -22.80
CA ILE A 127 -14.39 18.08 -22.82
C ILE A 127 -14.24 17.40 -24.19
N ASP A 128 -14.50 18.13 -25.31
CA ASP A 128 -14.36 17.58 -26.65
C ASP A 128 -12.94 17.07 -26.93
N ASN A 129 -11.92 17.78 -26.44
CA ASN A 129 -10.54 17.38 -26.61
C ASN A 129 -10.20 16.12 -25.79
N ALA A 130 -10.71 16.00 -24.56
CA ALA A 130 -10.51 14.80 -23.74
C ALA A 130 -11.16 13.56 -24.37
N VAL A 131 -12.39 13.70 -24.87
CA VAL A 131 -13.08 12.62 -25.61
C VAL A 131 -12.26 12.19 -26.82
N ALA A 132 -11.81 13.15 -27.65
CA ALA A 132 -11.02 12.85 -28.85
C ALA A 132 -9.69 12.16 -28.51
N GLN A 133 -9.03 12.56 -27.42
CA GLN A 133 -7.78 11.93 -26.99
C GLN A 133 -8.01 10.54 -26.40
N ARG A 134 -9.12 10.32 -25.70
CA ARG A 134 -9.50 8.99 -25.22
C ARG A 134 -9.72 8.04 -26.41
N GLU A 135 -10.44 8.49 -27.43
CA GLU A 135 -10.67 7.71 -28.65
C GLU A 135 -9.38 7.43 -29.45
N ALA A 136 -8.37 8.28 -29.26
CA ALA A 136 -7.06 8.14 -29.89
C ALA A 136 -6.03 7.38 -29.05
N LEU A 137 -6.41 6.83 -27.88
CA LEU A 137 -5.51 6.02 -27.06
C LEU A 137 -5.00 4.81 -27.84
N VAL A 138 -3.69 4.60 -27.81
CA VAL A 138 -3.02 3.47 -28.44
C VAL A 138 -2.70 2.44 -27.38
N GLN A 139 -3.30 1.26 -27.49
CA GLN A 139 -2.98 0.14 -26.61
C GLN A 139 -1.56 -0.36 -26.90
N ASP A 140 -0.79 -0.59 -25.85
CA ASP A 140 0.58 -1.11 -25.95
C ASP A 140 0.61 -2.62 -25.67
N ALA A 141 -0.24 -3.09 -24.79
CA ALA A 141 -0.34 -4.48 -24.42
C ALA A 141 -1.75 -5.04 -24.63
N PRO A 142 -1.91 -6.35 -24.83
CA PRO A 142 -3.23 -6.98 -24.77
C PRO A 142 -3.92 -6.68 -23.43
N ALA A 143 -5.24 -6.54 -23.46
CA ALA A 143 -6.03 -6.28 -22.25
C ALA A 143 -5.73 -7.26 -21.09
N ALA A 144 -5.47 -8.53 -21.43
CA ALA A 144 -5.12 -9.58 -20.46
C ALA A 144 -3.81 -9.33 -19.71
N ASP A 145 -2.90 -8.52 -20.25
CA ASP A 145 -1.60 -8.25 -19.65
C ASP A 145 -1.65 -7.12 -18.60
N CYS A 146 -2.76 -6.39 -18.55
CA CYS A 146 -2.92 -5.20 -17.70
C CYS A 146 -3.81 -5.43 -16.49
N MET A 147 -4.57 -6.51 -16.48
CA MET A 147 -5.42 -6.94 -15.38
C MET A 147 -5.23 -8.42 -15.15
N TRP A 148 -4.63 -8.76 -14.04
CA TRP A 148 -4.43 -10.16 -13.67
C TRP A 148 -5.56 -10.60 -12.76
N TYR A 149 -6.58 -11.25 -13.33
CA TYR A 149 -7.68 -11.81 -12.57
C TYR A 149 -7.16 -12.91 -11.65
N ILE A 150 -7.37 -12.72 -10.35
CA ILE A 150 -6.83 -13.64 -9.33
C ILE A 150 -7.71 -14.86 -9.10
N TRP A 151 -8.98 -14.78 -9.49
CA TRP A 151 -9.94 -15.89 -9.42
C TRP A 151 -10.18 -16.47 -10.81
N GLY A 152 -10.09 -17.81 -10.92
CA GLY A 152 -10.44 -18.51 -12.16
C GLY A 152 -11.96 -18.64 -12.35
N ASP A 153 -12.37 -19.17 -13.50
CA ASP A 153 -13.78 -19.37 -13.85
C ASP A 153 -14.52 -20.35 -12.90
N ALA A 154 -13.79 -21.13 -12.12
CA ALA A 154 -14.34 -22.13 -11.19
C ALA A 154 -14.52 -21.60 -9.74
N SER A 155 -14.22 -20.33 -9.46
CA SER A 155 -14.34 -19.81 -8.11
C SER A 155 -15.79 -19.47 -7.77
N ALA A 156 -16.36 -20.18 -6.79
CA ALA A 156 -17.68 -19.86 -6.25
C ALA A 156 -17.73 -18.50 -5.54
N THR A 157 -16.57 -17.97 -5.10
CA THR A 157 -16.46 -16.69 -4.38
C THR A 157 -16.39 -15.49 -5.30
N ALA A 158 -16.23 -15.68 -6.62
CA ALA A 158 -16.17 -14.63 -7.63
C ALA A 158 -17.49 -14.54 -8.42
N GLU A 159 -18.64 -14.76 -7.78
CA GLU A 159 -19.91 -14.50 -8.43
C GLU A 159 -20.00 -13.03 -8.84
N THR A 160 -20.36 -12.80 -10.10
CA THR A 160 -20.69 -11.48 -10.62
C THR A 160 -22.01 -11.03 -10.00
N VAL A 161 -21.99 -9.90 -9.32
CA VAL A 161 -23.20 -9.24 -8.86
C VAL A 161 -23.69 -8.34 -9.99
N GLU A 162 -24.94 -8.51 -10.42
CA GLU A 162 -25.54 -7.58 -11.38
C GLU A 162 -25.68 -6.21 -10.71
N VAL A 163 -24.97 -5.21 -11.21
CA VAL A 163 -25.10 -3.82 -10.78
C VAL A 163 -26.20 -3.16 -11.57
N SER A 164 -27.32 -2.90 -10.90
CA SER A 164 -28.46 -2.22 -11.50
C SER A 164 -28.24 -0.72 -11.71
N ASP A 165 -27.31 -0.11 -10.98
CA ASP A 165 -27.09 1.35 -10.96
C ASP A 165 -25.58 1.66 -10.98
N PHE A 166 -24.94 1.42 -12.12
CA PHE A 166 -23.58 1.83 -12.35
C PHE A 166 -23.53 3.33 -12.64
N THR A 167 -23.06 4.13 -11.70
CA THR A 167 -22.95 5.58 -11.86
C THR A 167 -21.50 5.98 -12.10
N ALA A 168 -21.27 7.10 -12.76
CA ALA A 168 -19.94 7.66 -12.98
C ALA A 168 -19.19 7.95 -11.68
N GLU A 169 -19.89 8.09 -10.56
CA GLU A 169 -19.30 8.26 -9.22
C GLU A 169 -18.78 6.95 -8.64
N SER A 170 -19.30 5.83 -9.10
CA SER A 170 -18.96 4.48 -8.63
C SER A 170 -18.14 3.73 -9.68
N TYR A 171 -16.93 4.22 -9.99
CA TYR A 171 -15.99 3.44 -10.81
C TYR A 171 -15.51 2.17 -10.07
N ASP A 172 -15.89 2.01 -8.83
CA ASP A 172 -15.78 0.80 -8.05
C ASP A 172 -16.97 -0.11 -8.33
N ASN A 173 -16.99 -0.66 -9.53
CA ASN A 173 -18.03 -1.62 -9.90
C ASN A 173 -17.89 -2.89 -9.06
N ALA A 174 -18.95 -3.23 -8.29
CA ALA A 174 -18.97 -4.46 -7.50
C ALA A 174 -18.98 -5.71 -8.37
N ASP A 175 -19.40 -5.62 -9.64
CA ASP A 175 -19.38 -6.72 -10.60
C ASP A 175 -18.00 -7.03 -11.16
N MET A 176 -17.03 -6.17 -10.94
CA MET A 176 -15.68 -6.46 -11.39
C MET A 176 -15.11 -7.66 -10.65
N LYS A 177 -14.68 -8.66 -11.38
CA LYS A 177 -13.89 -9.75 -10.82
C LYS A 177 -12.63 -9.18 -10.18
N PRO A 178 -12.23 -9.63 -8.99
CA PRO A 178 -11.00 -9.18 -8.36
C PRO A 178 -9.78 -9.43 -9.24
N PHE A 179 -8.93 -8.41 -9.34
CA PHE A 179 -7.71 -8.48 -10.12
C PHE A 179 -6.57 -7.67 -9.52
N LEU A 180 -5.35 -7.94 -9.95
CA LEU A 180 -4.17 -7.13 -9.71
C LEU A 180 -3.91 -6.26 -10.94
N ALA A 181 -3.79 -4.93 -10.75
CA ALA A 181 -3.28 -4.02 -11.76
C ALA A 181 -1.77 -3.87 -11.56
N PRO A 182 -0.91 -4.43 -12.44
CA PRO A 182 0.52 -4.47 -12.24
C PRO A 182 1.22 -3.16 -12.64
N TYR A 183 2.21 -2.78 -11.83
CA TYR A 183 3.19 -1.73 -12.05
C TYR A 183 4.58 -2.37 -11.93
N LEU A 184 5.08 -2.94 -13.01
CA LEU A 184 6.30 -3.73 -12.99
C LEU A 184 7.53 -2.86 -13.21
N VAL A 185 8.63 -3.16 -12.51
CA VAL A 185 9.94 -2.60 -12.85
C VAL A 185 10.41 -3.17 -14.20
N GLU A 186 11.15 -2.38 -14.96
CA GLU A 186 11.62 -2.79 -16.30
C GLU A 186 12.59 -3.99 -16.22
N ASP A 187 13.53 -3.96 -15.30
CA ASP A 187 14.48 -5.06 -15.08
C ASP A 187 14.09 -5.90 -13.87
N GLN A 188 13.48 -7.04 -14.13
CA GLN A 188 13.04 -7.96 -13.09
C GLN A 188 14.17 -8.57 -12.25
N LEU A 189 15.41 -8.56 -12.75
CA LEU A 189 16.56 -9.03 -11.97
C LEU A 189 16.94 -8.06 -10.85
N THR A 190 16.54 -6.81 -10.95
CA THR A 190 16.79 -5.77 -9.95
C THR A 190 15.59 -5.46 -9.07
N ALA A 191 14.47 -6.16 -9.26
CA ALA A 191 13.26 -5.96 -8.45
C ALA A 191 13.55 -6.20 -6.96
N LYS A 192 13.28 -5.18 -6.13
CA LYS A 192 13.47 -5.24 -4.67
C LYS A 192 12.46 -6.16 -3.99
N GLY A 193 11.30 -6.35 -4.58
CA GLY A 193 10.20 -7.11 -4.00
C GLY A 193 8.91 -6.89 -4.76
N ASN A 194 7.85 -7.39 -4.18
CA ASN A 194 6.51 -7.32 -4.72
C ASN A 194 5.59 -6.65 -3.69
N MET A 195 5.02 -5.49 -4.02
CA MET A 195 4.19 -4.68 -3.13
C MET A 195 2.73 -4.72 -3.57
N ILE A 196 1.84 -5.31 -2.79
CA ILE A 196 0.39 -5.28 -3.03
C ILE A 196 -0.19 -4.04 -2.34
N VAL A 197 -0.86 -3.20 -3.09
CA VAL A 197 -1.45 -1.93 -2.62
C VAL A 197 -2.96 -2.07 -2.57
N ILE A 198 -3.57 -1.75 -1.42
CA ILE A 198 -4.99 -1.93 -1.18
C ILE A 198 -5.59 -0.61 -0.68
N ALA A 199 -6.33 0.05 -1.55
CA ALA A 199 -6.98 1.31 -1.21
C ALA A 199 -8.06 1.16 -0.13
N GLY A 200 -8.30 2.24 0.60
CA GLY A 200 -9.39 2.38 1.55
C GLY A 200 -10.76 2.54 0.90
N GLY A 201 -11.68 3.14 1.61
CA GLY A 201 -13.08 3.31 1.21
C GLY A 201 -14.05 2.48 2.06
N GLY A 202 -13.62 2.09 3.25
CA GLY A 202 -14.33 1.12 4.08
C GLY A 202 -14.40 -0.22 3.36
N TYR A 203 -15.55 -0.85 3.41
CA TYR A 203 -15.81 -2.05 2.60
C TYR A 203 -16.85 -1.77 1.51
N SER A 204 -17.14 -0.51 1.23
CA SER A 204 -18.15 -0.08 0.26
C SER A 204 -17.57 0.48 -1.03
N SER A 205 -16.30 0.86 -1.04
CA SER A 205 -15.62 1.44 -2.21
C SER A 205 -14.11 1.19 -2.17
N ARG A 206 -13.40 1.64 -3.20
CA ARG A 206 -11.94 1.56 -3.33
C ARG A 206 -11.41 2.93 -3.75
N GLY A 207 -10.75 3.64 -2.84
CA GLY A 207 -10.20 4.98 -3.08
C GLY A 207 -8.93 4.99 -3.94
N ASN A 208 -8.89 4.19 -5.02
CA ASN A 208 -7.69 3.93 -5.81
C ASN A 208 -7.01 5.18 -6.36
N ALA A 209 -7.78 6.23 -6.68
CA ALA A 209 -7.24 7.49 -7.19
C ALA A 209 -6.28 8.18 -6.20
N MET A 210 -6.45 7.94 -4.89
CA MET A 210 -5.63 8.54 -3.84
C MET A 210 -4.70 7.54 -3.15
N GLU A 211 -5.13 6.29 -3.04
CA GLU A 211 -4.53 5.29 -2.17
C GLU A 211 -4.11 4.00 -2.92
N GLY A 212 -4.39 3.92 -4.22
CA GLY A 212 -4.02 2.81 -5.09
C GLY A 212 -2.87 3.20 -6.01
N TYR A 213 -3.22 3.85 -7.12
CA TYR A 213 -2.29 4.09 -8.23
C TYR A 213 -1.09 4.94 -7.87
N PRO A 214 -1.22 6.11 -7.18
CA PRO A 214 -0.07 6.93 -6.83
C PRO A 214 0.91 6.22 -5.88
N ILE A 215 0.39 5.29 -5.08
CA ILE A 215 1.21 4.50 -4.16
C ILE A 215 1.95 3.40 -4.91
N ALA A 216 1.26 2.71 -5.83
CA ALA A 216 1.89 1.69 -6.66
C ALA A 216 3.00 2.28 -7.54
N GLU A 217 2.76 3.44 -8.17
CA GLU A 217 3.77 4.19 -8.91
C GLU A 217 4.98 4.55 -8.04
N ALA A 218 4.74 5.06 -6.83
CA ALA A 218 5.82 5.43 -5.92
C ALA A 218 6.66 4.21 -5.48
N PHE A 219 6.06 3.05 -5.23
CA PHE A 219 6.81 1.83 -4.94
C PHE A 219 7.53 1.27 -6.19
N GLN A 220 6.93 1.41 -7.38
CA GLN A 220 7.61 1.07 -8.63
C GLN A 220 8.88 1.92 -8.82
N ASP A 221 8.80 3.22 -8.58
CA ASP A 221 9.95 4.15 -8.64
C ASP A 221 11.05 3.78 -7.64
N LEU A 222 10.68 3.15 -6.51
CA LEU A 222 11.63 2.63 -5.51
C LEU A 222 12.18 1.25 -5.85
N GLY A 223 11.76 0.65 -6.96
CA GLY A 223 12.28 -0.63 -7.47
C GLY A 223 11.46 -1.85 -7.08
N TYR A 224 10.23 -1.70 -6.64
CA TYR A 224 9.30 -2.81 -6.39
C TYR A 224 8.44 -3.08 -7.62
N ASN A 225 8.13 -4.34 -7.89
CA ASN A 225 6.92 -4.65 -8.61
C ASN A 225 5.74 -4.31 -7.71
N ALA A 226 4.89 -3.38 -8.11
CA ALA A 226 3.74 -2.97 -7.33
C ALA A 226 2.43 -3.40 -8.02
N TYR A 227 1.40 -3.65 -7.24
CA TYR A 227 0.13 -4.15 -7.74
C TYR A 227 -1.02 -3.51 -6.98
N VAL A 228 -1.95 -2.85 -7.67
CA VAL A 228 -3.17 -2.39 -7.03
C VAL A 228 -4.18 -3.53 -7.02
N LEU A 229 -4.56 -3.98 -5.83
CA LEU A 229 -5.57 -5.02 -5.68
C LEU A 229 -6.98 -4.42 -5.79
N GLN A 230 -7.68 -4.77 -6.86
CA GLN A 230 -9.11 -4.51 -7.02
C GLN A 230 -9.89 -5.60 -6.27
N ARG A 231 -9.99 -5.44 -4.95
CA ARG A 231 -10.72 -6.37 -4.10
C ARG A 231 -12.24 -6.21 -4.23
N ARG A 232 -13.00 -7.20 -3.83
CA ARG A 232 -14.44 -7.07 -3.68
C ARG A 232 -14.82 -5.97 -2.67
N VAL A 233 -15.97 -5.38 -2.87
CA VAL A 233 -16.60 -4.41 -1.97
C VAL A 233 -18.07 -4.78 -1.77
N ALA A 234 -18.80 -4.09 -0.91
CA ALA A 234 -20.23 -4.37 -0.72
C ALA A 234 -20.95 -4.54 -2.07
N PRO A 235 -21.82 -5.55 -2.20
CA PRO A 235 -22.48 -6.29 -1.13
C PRO A 235 -21.71 -7.50 -0.55
N TYR A 236 -20.48 -7.74 -0.99
CA TYR A 236 -19.62 -8.78 -0.44
C TYR A 236 -19.24 -8.47 1.01
N SER A 237 -18.91 -9.51 1.77
CA SER A 237 -18.51 -9.41 3.18
C SER A 237 -17.06 -8.92 3.33
N GLN A 238 -16.65 -8.64 4.57
CA GLN A 238 -15.25 -8.33 4.88
C GLN A 238 -14.34 -9.53 4.64
N GLU A 239 -14.81 -10.72 5.00
CA GLU A 239 -14.11 -11.99 4.81
C GLU A 239 -13.83 -12.26 3.34
N ASP A 240 -14.74 -11.86 2.44
CA ASP A 240 -14.52 -11.94 1.00
C ASP A 240 -13.32 -11.08 0.57
N THR A 241 -13.12 -9.92 1.18
CA THR A 241 -11.98 -9.05 0.89
C THR A 241 -10.67 -9.65 1.41
N TRP A 242 -10.71 -10.38 2.53
CA TRP A 242 -9.55 -11.12 3.06
C TRP A 242 -9.17 -12.28 2.16
N LEU A 243 -10.18 -12.99 1.64
CA LEU A 243 -9.97 -14.05 0.63
C LEU A 243 -9.34 -13.50 -0.65
N ASP A 244 -9.74 -12.32 -1.10
CA ASP A 244 -9.12 -11.66 -2.26
C ASP A 244 -7.65 -11.33 -1.99
N MET A 245 -7.32 -10.85 -0.79
CA MET A 245 -5.94 -10.57 -0.40
C MET A 245 -5.11 -11.87 -0.34
N GLN A 246 -5.63 -12.90 0.33
CA GLN A 246 -5.01 -14.21 0.37
C GLN A 246 -4.71 -14.74 -1.05
N ARG A 247 -5.73 -14.65 -1.91
CA ARG A 247 -5.63 -15.11 -3.29
C ARG A 247 -4.60 -14.31 -4.10
N ALA A 248 -4.51 -13.00 -3.88
CA ALA A 248 -3.53 -12.15 -4.55
C ALA A 248 -2.09 -12.57 -4.21
N VAL A 249 -1.78 -12.78 -2.93
CA VAL A 249 -0.46 -13.27 -2.49
C VAL A 249 -0.12 -14.62 -3.13
N ARG A 250 -1.06 -15.56 -3.09
CA ARG A 250 -0.90 -16.91 -3.68
C ARG A 250 -0.77 -16.85 -5.19
N TYR A 251 -1.52 -15.97 -5.84
CA TYR A 251 -1.47 -15.78 -7.29
C TYR A 251 -0.09 -15.33 -7.74
N LEU A 252 0.51 -14.37 -7.07
CA LEU A 252 1.87 -13.91 -7.37
C LEU A 252 2.88 -15.04 -7.22
N ARG A 253 2.81 -15.79 -6.11
CA ARG A 253 3.72 -16.93 -5.90
C ARG A 253 3.54 -18.04 -6.93
N TYR A 254 2.31 -18.38 -7.27
CA TYR A 254 2.03 -19.46 -8.22
C TYR A 254 2.47 -19.12 -9.64
N ASN A 255 2.26 -17.86 -10.04
CA ASN A 255 2.53 -17.42 -11.42
C ASN A 255 3.90 -16.73 -11.59
N ALA A 256 4.72 -16.65 -10.55
CA ALA A 256 5.98 -15.91 -10.58
C ALA A 256 6.86 -16.29 -11.79
N ASP A 257 7.11 -17.57 -12.00
CA ASP A 257 7.93 -18.07 -13.09
C ASP A 257 7.30 -17.76 -14.46
N SER A 258 5.99 -17.95 -14.60
CA SER A 258 5.28 -17.77 -15.88
C SER A 258 5.16 -16.30 -16.27
N LEU A 259 5.10 -15.40 -15.28
CA LEU A 259 5.07 -13.95 -15.47
C LEU A 259 6.47 -13.32 -15.46
N GLY A 260 7.51 -14.12 -15.17
CA GLY A 260 8.89 -13.65 -15.11
C GLY A 260 9.15 -12.66 -13.97
N LEU A 261 8.45 -12.79 -12.83
CA LEU A 261 8.55 -11.85 -11.72
C LEU A 261 9.85 -12.05 -10.93
N GLY A 262 10.58 -10.96 -10.74
CA GLY A 262 11.70 -10.85 -9.82
C GLY A 262 11.27 -10.46 -8.40
N GLY A 263 12.23 -10.43 -7.46
CA GLY A 263 12.01 -9.96 -6.09
C GLY A 263 11.04 -10.84 -5.26
N MET A 264 10.86 -12.11 -5.61
CA MET A 264 9.91 -13.02 -4.95
C MET A 264 10.32 -13.45 -3.54
N ASP A 265 11.50 -13.06 -3.09
CA ASP A 265 11.97 -13.19 -1.71
C ASP A 265 11.29 -12.21 -0.75
N CYS A 266 10.60 -11.20 -1.27
CA CYS A 266 9.81 -10.24 -0.51
C CYS A 266 8.44 -10.01 -1.15
N ILE A 267 7.39 -10.40 -0.46
CA ILE A 267 6.01 -9.99 -0.78
C ILE A 267 5.50 -9.14 0.38
N ALA A 268 5.30 -7.86 0.10
CA ALA A 268 4.80 -6.89 1.05
C ALA A 268 3.41 -6.39 0.66
N ALA A 269 2.70 -5.80 1.61
CA ALA A 269 1.40 -5.19 1.34
C ALA A 269 1.26 -3.84 2.04
N SER A 270 0.73 -2.84 1.34
CA SER A 270 0.36 -1.54 1.90
C SER A 270 -1.15 -1.36 1.80
N GLY A 271 -1.80 -1.08 2.91
CA GLY A 271 -3.25 -0.93 2.97
C GLY A 271 -3.68 0.33 3.70
N PHE A 272 -4.77 0.91 3.25
CA PHE A 272 -5.26 2.20 3.67
C PHE A 272 -6.66 2.07 4.27
N SER A 273 -6.90 2.58 5.49
CA SER A 273 -8.25 2.56 6.07
C SER A 273 -8.89 1.14 6.03
N GLY A 274 -9.99 0.94 5.30
CA GLY A 274 -10.57 -0.38 5.04
C GLY A 274 -9.61 -1.38 4.36
N GLY A 275 -8.65 -0.90 3.56
CA GLY A 275 -7.57 -1.72 2.99
C GLY A 275 -6.62 -2.26 4.06
N SER A 276 -6.33 -1.48 5.12
CA SER A 276 -5.59 -1.96 6.29
C SER A 276 -6.33 -3.11 6.97
N GLY A 277 -7.66 -2.99 7.11
CA GLY A 277 -8.49 -4.06 7.65
C GLY A 277 -8.48 -5.32 6.78
N THR A 278 -8.40 -5.17 5.46
CA THR A 278 -8.24 -6.29 4.52
C THR A 278 -6.93 -7.05 4.76
N ILE A 279 -5.80 -6.33 4.85
CA ILE A 279 -4.49 -6.95 5.14
C ILE A 279 -4.49 -7.63 6.52
N LEU A 280 -4.93 -6.92 7.55
CA LEU A 280 -4.89 -7.45 8.91
C LEU A 280 -5.86 -8.62 9.10
N GLY A 281 -6.98 -8.62 8.39
CA GLY A 281 -7.90 -9.76 8.38
C GLY A 281 -7.29 -11.00 7.73
N GLU A 282 -6.56 -10.83 6.63
CA GLU A 282 -5.79 -11.91 6.02
C GLU A 282 -4.70 -12.42 6.96
N VAL A 283 -3.84 -11.55 7.47
CA VAL A 283 -2.75 -11.89 8.39
C VAL A 283 -3.26 -12.59 9.66
N ALA A 284 -4.44 -12.23 10.14
CA ALA A 284 -5.02 -12.82 11.35
C ALA A 284 -5.66 -14.19 11.09
N ASN A 285 -6.29 -14.39 9.94
CA ASN A 285 -7.21 -15.53 9.73
C ASN A 285 -6.83 -16.45 8.57
N LEU A 286 -6.13 -15.93 7.55
CA LEU A 286 -5.92 -16.62 6.27
C LEU A 286 -4.44 -16.79 5.90
N TYR A 287 -3.55 -16.65 6.87
CA TYR A 287 -2.09 -16.79 6.71
C TYR A 287 -1.66 -18.20 6.31
N GLY A 288 -0.49 -18.33 5.76
CA GLY A 288 0.14 -19.59 5.44
C GLY A 288 -0.70 -20.46 4.51
N ASN A 289 -0.99 -21.65 4.95
CA ASN A 289 -1.75 -22.65 4.19
C ASN A 289 -3.23 -22.78 4.61
N VAL A 290 -3.74 -21.79 5.39
CA VAL A 290 -5.17 -21.77 5.74
C VAL A 290 -5.98 -21.69 4.45
N GLN A 291 -6.98 -22.60 4.30
CA GLN A 291 -7.73 -22.70 3.06
C GLN A 291 -8.95 -21.78 3.05
N PRO A 292 -9.39 -21.30 1.87
CA PRO A 292 -10.61 -20.51 1.71
C PRO A 292 -11.87 -21.18 2.28
N THR A 293 -11.86 -22.48 2.38
CA THR A 293 -12.95 -23.27 3.00
C THR A 293 -13.24 -22.90 4.46
N LEU A 294 -12.38 -22.08 5.09
CA LEU A 294 -12.68 -21.51 6.41
C LEU A 294 -13.95 -20.64 6.38
N TYR A 295 -14.16 -19.89 5.29
CA TYR A 295 -15.30 -18.99 5.10
C TYR A 295 -16.28 -19.46 4.03
N ASP A 296 -15.85 -20.28 3.09
CA ASP A 296 -16.68 -20.89 2.05
C ASP A 296 -16.49 -22.41 2.06
N ALA A 297 -17.38 -23.12 2.73
CA ALA A 297 -17.29 -24.58 2.90
C ALA A 297 -17.39 -25.36 1.58
N ASP A 298 -17.99 -24.78 0.56
CA ASP A 298 -18.20 -25.39 -0.75
C ASP A 298 -17.10 -24.99 -1.76
N TYR A 299 -16.13 -24.18 -1.33
CA TYR A 299 -15.02 -23.73 -2.17
C TYR A 299 -14.18 -24.90 -2.68
N ALA A 300 -13.99 -24.98 -3.99
CA ALA A 300 -13.15 -25.96 -4.65
C ALA A 300 -11.72 -25.40 -4.84
N SER A 301 -10.81 -25.78 -3.95
CA SER A 301 -9.41 -25.36 -4.01
C SER A 301 -8.75 -25.79 -5.33
N ASP A 302 -7.94 -24.89 -5.89
CA ASP A 302 -7.15 -25.11 -7.09
C ASP A 302 -5.62 -25.14 -6.78
N ALA A 303 -4.79 -25.13 -7.82
CA ALA A 303 -3.33 -25.17 -7.66
C ALA A 303 -2.75 -23.91 -7.01
N VAL A 304 -3.39 -22.74 -7.16
CA VAL A 304 -2.97 -21.50 -6.56
C VAL A 304 -3.14 -21.54 -5.04
N ASP A 305 -4.16 -22.23 -4.54
CA ASP A 305 -4.44 -22.36 -3.10
C ASP A 305 -3.44 -23.24 -2.35
N GLN A 306 -2.56 -23.93 -3.08
CA GLN A 306 -1.47 -24.71 -2.49
C GLN A 306 -0.26 -23.83 -2.12
N MET A 307 -0.23 -22.57 -2.56
CA MET A 307 0.82 -21.63 -2.22
C MET A 307 0.60 -21.05 -0.81
N SER A 308 1.68 -20.66 -0.12
CA SER A 308 1.57 -19.91 1.13
C SER A 308 1.00 -18.51 0.88
N ALA A 309 0.16 -18.06 1.81
CA ALA A 309 -0.36 -16.70 1.84
C ALA A 309 0.46 -15.76 2.75
N ASP A 310 1.53 -16.25 3.39
CA ASP A 310 2.34 -15.43 4.29
C ASP A 310 2.92 -14.21 3.56
N LEU A 311 2.88 -13.07 4.25
CA LEU A 311 3.53 -11.83 3.86
C LEU A 311 4.81 -11.62 4.66
N ASP A 312 5.80 -10.97 4.07
CA ASP A 312 7.06 -10.62 4.73
C ASP A 312 6.93 -9.31 5.51
N VAL A 313 6.29 -8.31 4.91
CA VAL A 313 6.07 -6.99 5.51
C VAL A 313 4.67 -6.48 5.20
N VAL A 314 4.04 -5.84 6.17
CA VAL A 314 2.77 -5.14 5.98
C VAL A 314 2.86 -3.70 6.47
N CYS A 315 2.23 -2.81 5.72
CA CYS A 315 2.15 -1.38 5.99
C CYS A 315 0.66 -0.96 6.14
N PRO A 316 0.02 -1.24 7.28
CA PRO A 316 -1.32 -0.73 7.56
C PRO A 316 -1.28 0.76 7.90
N LEU A 317 -1.94 1.60 7.09
CA LEU A 317 -2.03 3.04 7.30
C LEU A 317 -3.44 3.43 7.75
N TYR A 318 -3.51 4.26 8.76
CA TYR A 318 -4.75 4.77 9.39
C TYR A 318 -5.90 3.75 9.45
N GLY A 319 -5.55 2.55 9.86
CA GLY A 319 -6.41 1.39 10.10
C GLY A 319 -5.69 0.38 10.96
N PRO A 320 -6.39 -0.63 11.47
CA PRO A 320 -7.77 -0.97 11.18
C PRO A 320 -8.73 0.06 11.74
N GLN A 321 -9.79 0.33 10.99
CA GLN A 321 -10.94 1.01 11.56
C GLN A 321 -11.85 -0.06 12.14
N TYR A 322 -12.13 0.10 13.38
CA TYR A 322 -13.03 -0.77 14.09
C TYR A 322 -14.46 -0.22 13.98
N ASP A 323 -15.37 -1.01 13.47
CA ASP A 323 -16.79 -0.70 13.45
C ASP A 323 -17.47 -0.86 14.82
N GLY A 324 -16.68 -1.03 15.89
CA GLY A 324 -17.15 -1.19 17.26
C GLY A 324 -17.48 -2.62 17.65
N GLU A 325 -17.61 -3.54 16.73
CA GLU A 325 -17.89 -4.96 17.01
C GLU A 325 -16.62 -5.84 17.00
N HIS A 326 -15.58 -5.44 16.26
CA HIS A 326 -14.37 -6.25 15.99
C HIS A 326 -13.08 -5.68 16.63
N THR A 327 -13.17 -4.61 17.40
CA THR A 327 -12.02 -3.81 17.87
C THR A 327 -11.02 -4.52 18.77
N SER A 328 -11.46 -5.47 19.56
CA SER A 328 -10.58 -6.20 20.48
C SER A 328 -9.92 -7.44 19.85
N ASP A 329 -10.50 -7.92 18.74
CA ASP A 329 -10.18 -9.24 18.23
C ASP A 329 -9.01 -9.24 17.25
N TYR A 330 -8.81 -8.15 16.48
CA TYR A 330 -7.70 -8.06 15.55
C TYR A 330 -6.34 -8.18 16.24
N ALA A 331 -6.11 -7.44 17.32
CA ALA A 331 -4.86 -7.52 18.03
C ALA A 331 -4.62 -8.92 18.62
N GLY A 332 -5.68 -9.58 19.11
CA GLY A 332 -5.64 -10.97 19.58
C GLY A 332 -5.38 -11.95 18.44
N LEU A 333 -6.14 -11.87 17.38
CA LEU A 333 -6.04 -12.76 16.22
C LEU A 333 -4.68 -12.64 15.51
N VAL A 334 -4.20 -11.43 15.26
CA VAL A 334 -2.87 -11.21 14.66
C VAL A 334 -1.76 -11.82 15.52
N THR A 335 -1.90 -11.83 16.85
CA THR A 335 -0.89 -12.46 17.73
C THR A 335 -0.90 -13.99 17.68
N GLU A 336 -1.90 -14.61 17.14
CA GLU A 336 -2.03 -16.08 16.99
C GLU A 336 -1.29 -16.62 15.76
N ASN A 337 -1.04 -15.77 14.77
CA ASN A 337 -0.27 -16.14 13.58
C ASN A 337 1.19 -16.46 13.97
N PRO A 338 1.71 -17.66 13.70
CA PRO A 338 3.10 -18.01 13.99
C PRO A 338 4.09 -17.34 13.03
N ASN A 339 3.63 -16.85 11.86
CA ASN A 339 4.43 -16.25 10.81
C ASN A 339 4.03 -14.77 10.64
N LEU A 340 3.93 -14.03 11.76
CA LEU A 340 3.58 -12.62 11.69
C LEU A 340 4.57 -11.85 10.83
N PRO A 341 4.09 -11.12 9.81
CA PRO A 341 4.93 -10.20 9.04
C PRO A 341 5.49 -9.09 9.92
N ALA A 342 6.58 -8.48 9.49
CA ALA A 342 7.00 -7.21 10.07
C ALA A 342 5.99 -6.11 9.72
N MET A 343 5.81 -5.13 10.62
CA MET A 343 4.73 -4.14 10.50
C MET A 343 5.24 -2.71 10.55
N PHE A 344 5.03 -1.96 9.48
CA PHE A 344 5.17 -0.52 9.43
C PHE A 344 3.79 0.13 9.59
N LEU A 345 3.55 0.74 10.73
CA LEU A 345 2.24 1.29 11.10
C LEU A 345 2.29 2.82 11.04
N ALA A 346 1.31 3.45 10.38
CA ALA A 346 1.26 4.91 10.31
C ALA A 346 -0.16 5.46 10.44
N VAL A 347 -0.31 6.59 11.15
CA VAL A 347 -1.60 7.23 11.40
C VAL A 347 -1.43 8.74 11.58
N GLY A 348 -2.47 9.50 11.28
CA GLY A 348 -2.54 10.92 11.59
C GLY A 348 -2.92 11.18 13.06
N GLU A 349 -2.31 12.19 13.69
CA GLU A 349 -2.65 12.62 15.06
C GLU A 349 -4.12 13.02 15.19
N ASN A 350 -4.66 13.68 14.15
CA ASN A 350 -6.03 14.18 14.11
C ASN A 350 -7.00 13.23 13.39
N ASP A 351 -6.66 11.93 13.34
CA ASP A 351 -7.56 10.93 12.75
C ASP A 351 -8.84 10.80 13.58
N ALA A 352 -9.95 11.29 13.04
CA ALA A 352 -11.25 11.32 13.74
C ALA A 352 -11.96 9.96 13.77
N THR A 353 -11.44 8.95 13.07
CA THR A 353 -12.05 7.61 13.01
C THR A 353 -11.68 6.72 14.19
N GLY A 354 -10.74 7.16 15.03
CA GLY A 354 -10.27 6.38 16.17
C GLY A 354 -9.10 5.42 15.83
N ALA A 355 -8.57 5.46 14.61
CA ALA A 355 -7.49 4.57 14.18
C ALA A 355 -6.21 4.73 15.00
N MET A 356 -5.93 5.93 15.54
CA MET A 356 -4.69 6.18 16.29
C MET A 356 -4.54 5.30 17.53
N PRO A 357 -5.49 5.22 18.48
CA PRO A 357 -5.34 4.32 19.63
C PRO A 357 -5.30 2.85 19.23
N ASP A 358 -5.95 2.48 18.15
CA ASP A 358 -6.02 1.10 17.67
C ASP A 358 -4.68 0.64 17.10
N ILE A 359 -4.01 1.48 16.31
CA ILE A 359 -2.66 1.20 15.80
C ILE A 359 -1.65 0.99 16.96
N TRP A 360 -1.69 1.83 17.99
CA TRP A 360 -0.84 1.65 19.15
C TRP A 360 -1.17 0.38 19.94
N THR A 361 -2.45 0.00 20.02
CA THR A 361 -2.88 -1.25 20.63
C THR A 361 -2.34 -2.45 19.84
N LEU A 362 -2.47 -2.43 18.51
CA LEU A 362 -1.91 -3.44 17.63
C LEU A 362 -0.39 -3.57 17.82
N ALA A 363 0.34 -2.47 17.71
CA ALA A 363 1.78 -2.44 17.86
C ALA A 363 2.23 -3.06 19.19
N ASN A 364 1.58 -2.68 20.30
CA ASN A 364 1.89 -3.23 21.62
C ASN A 364 1.60 -4.73 21.71
N SER A 365 0.62 -5.23 20.99
CA SER A 365 0.23 -6.66 21.01
C SER A 365 1.24 -7.53 20.26
N VAL A 366 1.83 -7.01 19.17
CA VAL A 366 2.65 -7.82 18.26
C VAL A 366 4.17 -7.62 18.42
N ARG A 367 4.63 -6.51 18.98
CA ARG A 367 6.06 -6.14 19.07
C ARG A 367 6.98 -7.16 19.77
N SER A 368 6.43 -8.09 20.54
CA SER A 368 7.20 -9.17 21.15
C SER A 368 7.39 -10.38 20.24
N LYS A 369 6.76 -10.38 19.06
CA LYS A 369 6.72 -11.50 18.12
C LYS A 369 7.29 -11.14 16.75
N THR A 370 7.21 -9.88 16.36
CA THR A 370 7.71 -9.39 15.08
C THR A 370 8.28 -7.99 15.20
N VAL A 371 9.00 -7.54 14.18
CA VAL A 371 9.53 -6.17 14.08
C VAL A 371 8.39 -5.20 13.79
N VAL A 372 8.31 -4.13 14.57
CA VAL A 372 7.24 -3.13 14.43
C VAL A 372 7.81 -1.73 14.50
N GLU A 373 7.43 -0.90 13.54
CA GLU A 373 7.69 0.54 13.53
C GLU A 373 6.36 1.29 13.49
N VAL A 374 6.22 2.38 14.26
CA VAL A 374 4.96 3.15 14.39
C VAL A 374 5.21 4.63 14.20
N HIS A 375 4.46 5.24 13.30
CA HIS A 375 4.51 6.67 13.03
C HIS A 375 3.17 7.34 13.30
N THR A 376 3.22 8.46 14.05
CA THR A 376 2.07 9.35 14.23
C THR A 376 2.43 10.72 13.65
N PHE A 377 1.73 11.13 12.60
CA PHE A 377 2.00 12.38 11.89
C PHE A 377 1.19 13.53 12.47
N ALA A 378 1.92 14.56 12.94
CA ALA A 378 1.31 15.73 13.55
C ALA A 378 0.43 16.51 12.55
N GLU A 379 -0.73 16.95 13.03
CA GLU A 379 -1.75 17.73 12.29
C GLU A 379 -2.31 17.04 11.03
N VAL A 380 -2.13 15.72 10.91
CA VAL A 380 -2.65 14.92 9.82
C VAL A 380 -3.94 14.24 10.27
N GLY A 381 -4.97 14.26 9.41
CA GLY A 381 -6.23 13.54 9.60
C GLY A 381 -6.24 12.18 8.93
N HIS A 382 -7.42 11.59 8.83
CA HIS A 382 -7.65 10.36 8.11
C HIS A 382 -7.48 10.53 6.58
N GLY A 383 -7.03 9.49 5.87
CA GLY A 383 -7.04 9.48 4.40
C GLY A 383 -5.93 10.32 3.76
N PHE A 384 -4.73 10.33 4.31
CA PHE A 384 -3.63 11.14 3.77
C PHE A 384 -2.95 10.54 2.51
N GLY A 385 -3.29 9.32 2.07
CA GLY A 385 -2.76 8.69 0.85
C GLY A 385 -1.23 8.71 0.78
N ALA A 386 -0.67 9.25 -0.30
CA ALA A 386 0.77 9.42 -0.49
C ALA A 386 1.41 10.48 0.44
N GLY A 387 0.62 11.11 1.31
CA GLY A 387 1.05 12.13 2.26
C GLY A 387 0.41 13.50 1.99
N LEU A 388 0.15 14.21 3.08
CA LEU A 388 -0.43 15.55 3.03
C LEU A 388 0.68 16.59 2.89
N GLN A 389 0.63 17.39 1.83
CA GLN A 389 1.62 18.45 1.57
C GLN A 389 1.77 19.42 2.75
N GLY A 390 3.03 19.68 3.12
CA GLY A 390 3.36 20.54 4.24
C GLY A 390 3.41 19.85 5.60
N THR A 391 3.19 18.55 5.64
CA THR A 391 3.35 17.71 6.83
C THR A 391 4.43 16.65 6.61
N THR A 392 4.83 15.98 7.70
CA THR A 392 5.83 14.90 7.64
C THR A 392 5.26 13.60 7.09
N SER A 393 3.94 13.49 6.91
CA SER A 393 3.34 12.31 6.29
C SER A 393 3.78 12.09 4.83
N THR A 394 4.31 13.09 4.15
CA THR A 394 4.88 12.95 2.80
C THR A 394 6.13 12.06 2.74
N TYR A 395 6.71 11.73 3.87
CA TYR A 395 7.90 10.87 3.94
C TYR A 395 7.61 9.40 4.25
N TRP A 396 6.34 9.01 4.44
CA TRP A 396 6.04 7.67 4.90
C TRP A 396 6.46 6.58 3.90
N ILE A 397 6.35 6.82 2.58
CA ILE A 397 6.74 5.82 1.56
C ILE A 397 8.25 5.53 1.59
N PRO A 398 9.16 6.54 1.55
CA PRO A 398 10.58 6.30 1.74
C PRO A 398 10.94 5.68 3.10
N MET A 399 10.18 6.00 4.16
CA MET A 399 10.38 5.39 5.49
C MET A 399 9.98 3.92 5.46
N ALA A 400 8.86 3.57 4.83
CA ALA A 400 8.45 2.18 4.65
C ALA A 400 9.44 1.39 3.79
N ASP A 401 9.98 1.97 2.72
CA ASP A 401 11.06 1.36 1.91
C ASP A 401 12.28 1.06 2.77
N THR A 402 12.75 2.03 3.56
CA THR A 402 13.87 1.84 4.49
C THR A 402 13.58 0.73 5.51
N PHE A 403 12.35 0.69 6.05
CA PHE A 403 11.91 -0.36 6.97
C PHE A 403 11.92 -1.75 6.30
N ILE A 404 11.41 -1.84 5.09
CA ILE A 404 11.41 -3.10 4.32
C ILE A 404 12.85 -3.56 4.08
N ASP A 405 13.75 -2.66 3.62
CA ASP A 405 15.15 -2.98 3.41
C ASP A 405 15.83 -3.47 4.69
N LEU A 406 15.54 -2.83 5.83
CA LEU A 406 16.02 -3.28 7.15
C LEU A 406 15.55 -4.71 7.48
N VAL A 407 14.26 -4.97 7.34
CA VAL A 407 13.65 -6.27 7.66
C VAL A 407 14.17 -7.38 6.77
N MET A 408 14.34 -7.07 5.47
CA MET A 408 14.84 -8.02 4.47
C MET A 408 16.36 -8.16 4.48
N GLY A 409 17.06 -7.45 5.38
CA GLY A 409 18.52 -7.45 5.45
C GLY A 409 19.21 -6.84 4.22
N ARG A 410 18.49 -5.97 3.51
CA ARG A 410 18.99 -5.25 2.33
C ARG A 410 19.50 -3.86 2.68
N GLY A 411 19.09 -3.34 3.83
CA GLY A 411 19.68 -2.13 4.34
C GLY A 411 21.19 -2.37 4.37
N GLU A 412 21.93 -1.54 3.66
CA GLU A 412 23.31 -1.38 4.04
C GLU A 412 23.23 -0.99 5.52
N ALA A 413 23.36 -1.98 6.41
CA ALA A 413 23.88 -1.67 7.74
C ALA A 413 25.07 -0.81 7.40
N GLY A 414 24.99 0.50 7.69
CA GLY A 414 25.96 1.46 7.20
C GLY A 414 27.35 0.91 7.46
N VAL A 415 27.79 0.07 6.54
CA VAL A 415 29.18 -0.36 6.48
C VAL A 415 29.86 0.87 5.90
N GLY A 416 29.95 1.90 6.72
CA GLY A 416 30.98 2.89 6.52
C GLY A 416 32.24 2.08 6.26
N GLU A 417 33.01 2.47 5.25
CA GLU A 417 34.28 1.81 4.89
C GLU A 417 34.93 1.27 6.14
N ALA A 418 35.28 -0.04 6.12
CA ALA A 418 35.81 -0.73 7.30
C ALA A 418 36.79 0.19 8.03
N ALA A 419 36.50 0.54 9.26
CA ALA A 419 37.27 1.57 9.96
C ALA A 419 38.74 1.19 9.89
N GLU A 420 39.59 2.10 9.43
CA GLU A 420 41.02 1.91 9.57
C GLU A 420 41.34 1.73 11.04
N ILE A 421 41.77 0.52 11.39
CA ILE A 421 42.20 0.22 12.75
C ILE A 421 43.53 0.95 12.98
N PRO A 422 43.64 1.82 14.00
CA PRO A 422 44.86 2.60 14.22
C PRO A 422 46.09 1.73 14.45
N GLU A 423 47.27 2.25 14.14
CA GLU A 423 48.52 1.58 14.39
C GLU A 423 48.70 1.21 15.89
N GLY A 424 49.13 -0.01 16.15
CA GLY A 424 49.33 -0.52 17.51
C GLY A 424 48.26 -1.48 18.03
N TYR A 425 47.24 -1.73 17.23
CA TYR A 425 46.26 -2.81 17.45
C TYR A 425 46.62 -3.97 16.52
N THR A 426 46.65 -5.17 17.03
CA THR A 426 47.16 -6.36 16.33
C THR A 426 46.18 -7.48 16.18
N GLN A 427 45.08 -7.42 16.95
CA GLN A 427 44.01 -8.42 16.92
C GLN A 427 42.68 -7.74 16.73
N VAL A 428 41.80 -8.34 15.95
CA VAL A 428 40.48 -7.79 15.63
C VAL A 428 39.40 -8.87 15.67
N GLN A 429 38.21 -8.48 16.03
CA GLN A 429 37.01 -9.26 15.90
C GLN A 429 35.86 -8.37 15.43
N GLN A 430 35.06 -8.88 14.48
CA GLN A 430 33.84 -8.25 14.02
C GLN A 430 32.64 -9.09 14.46
N TYR A 431 31.62 -8.45 15.00
CA TYR A 431 30.40 -9.13 15.45
C TYR A 431 29.25 -8.13 15.62
N THR A 432 28.02 -8.63 15.64
CA THR A 432 26.84 -7.83 15.94
C THR A 432 26.59 -7.82 17.45
N PHE A 433 26.51 -6.62 18.04
CA PHE A 433 26.14 -6.41 19.43
C PHE A 433 24.65 -6.05 19.52
N GLU A 434 23.94 -6.69 20.43
CA GLU A 434 22.57 -6.35 20.78
C GLU A 434 22.52 -5.78 22.20
N GLY A 435 22.15 -4.52 22.36
CA GLY A 435 22.11 -3.82 23.63
C GLY A 435 20.87 -2.95 23.80
N GLY A 436 20.84 -2.16 24.87
CA GLY A 436 19.73 -1.28 25.20
C GLY A 436 19.43 -0.20 24.14
N PHE A 437 20.34 0.01 23.21
CA PHE A 437 20.21 0.96 22.10
C PHE A 437 19.91 0.28 20.74
N GLY A 438 19.65 -1.02 20.74
CA GLY A 438 19.38 -1.79 19.53
C GLY A 438 20.55 -2.65 19.08
N LYS A 439 20.58 -3.00 17.78
CA LYS A 439 21.65 -3.75 17.15
C LYS A 439 22.71 -2.81 16.59
N ALA A 440 23.97 -3.15 16.75
CA ALA A 440 25.09 -2.43 16.18
C ALA A 440 26.15 -3.41 15.68
N ASP A 441 26.69 -3.17 14.48
CA ASP A 441 27.85 -3.90 14.00
C ASP A 441 29.12 -3.32 14.64
N VAL A 442 29.87 -4.17 15.29
CA VAL A 442 31.04 -3.80 16.07
C VAL A 442 32.29 -4.36 15.44
N THR A 443 33.29 -3.50 15.26
CA THR A 443 34.69 -3.90 15.06
C THR A 443 35.41 -3.62 16.36
N CYS A 444 35.93 -4.65 17.02
CA CYS A 444 36.69 -4.53 18.26
C CYS A 444 38.15 -4.98 18.00
N ALA A 445 39.11 -4.11 18.27
CA ALA A 445 40.52 -4.41 18.12
C ALA A 445 41.28 -4.24 19.45
N VAL A 446 42.29 -5.07 19.66
CA VAL A 446 43.17 -5.03 20.83
C VAL A 446 44.61 -5.15 20.44
N ASP A 447 45.52 -4.67 21.28
CA ASP A 447 46.97 -4.92 21.16
C ASP A 447 47.36 -6.32 21.64
N ASP A 448 48.55 -6.83 21.27
CA ASP A 448 49.01 -8.16 21.67
C ASP A 448 49.03 -8.37 23.18
N ALA A 449 49.34 -7.32 23.94
CA ALA A 449 49.39 -7.36 25.39
C ALA A 449 48.00 -7.28 26.02
N LYS A 450 46.94 -7.05 25.21
CA LYS A 450 45.55 -6.76 25.67
C LYS A 450 45.51 -5.65 26.72
N THR A 451 46.27 -4.58 26.48
CA THR A 451 46.27 -3.37 27.33
C THR A 451 45.54 -2.20 26.73
N LYS A 452 45.20 -2.30 25.44
CA LYS A 452 44.43 -1.29 24.70
C LYS A 452 43.29 -1.91 23.98
N VAL A 453 42.21 -1.20 23.88
CA VAL A 453 41.03 -1.57 23.09
C VAL A 453 40.60 -0.38 22.20
N TYR A 454 40.31 -0.70 20.97
CA TYR A 454 39.70 0.21 20.00
C TYR A 454 38.44 -0.45 19.49
N MET A 455 37.34 0.28 19.52
CA MET A 455 36.07 -0.22 19.03
C MET A 455 35.43 0.80 18.09
N THR A 456 34.91 0.30 16.99
CA THR A 456 33.99 1.06 16.15
C THR A 456 32.66 0.34 16.09
N PHE A 457 31.58 1.10 15.97
CA PHE A 457 30.25 0.59 15.74
C PHE A 457 29.45 1.63 14.97
N VAL A 458 28.49 1.17 14.18
CA VAL A 458 27.63 2.04 13.40
C VAL A 458 26.36 2.30 14.22
N ALA A 459 26.10 3.57 14.51
CA ALA A 459 24.87 4.02 15.14
C ALA A 459 24.40 5.31 14.43
N PHE A 460 23.10 5.38 14.09
CA PHE A 460 22.49 6.52 13.42
C PHE A 460 23.20 6.91 12.10
N ASP A 461 23.54 5.91 11.29
CA ASP A 461 24.29 6.06 10.00
C ASP A 461 25.67 6.72 10.15
N GLN A 462 26.21 6.74 11.36
CA GLN A 462 27.53 7.27 11.63
C GLN A 462 28.37 6.23 12.33
N GLN A 463 29.60 6.09 11.85
CA GLN A 463 30.59 5.30 12.55
C GLN A 463 31.00 6.03 13.83
N GLN A 464 30.89 5.33 14.94
CA GLN A 464 31.28 5.82 16.26
C GLN A 464 32.56 5.13 16.69
N VAL A 465 33.37 5.82 17.51
CA VAL A 465 34.67 5.33 17.97
C VAL A 465 34.75 5.38 19.48
N VAL A 466 35.22 4.28 20.07
CA VAL A 466 35.57 4.18 21.48
C VAL A 466 36.98 3.64 21.61
N GLU A 467 37.84 4.35 22.32
CA GLU A 467 39.18 3.88 22.69
C GLU A 467 39.29 3.76 24.22
N GLY A 468 40.00 2.76 24.68
CA GLY A 468 40.19 2.53 26.10
C GLY A 468 41.48 1.84 26.46
N VAL A 469 41.84 1.97 27.73
CA VAL A 469 42.87 1.15 28.38
C VAL A 469 42.21 -0.08 28.98
N LEU A 470 42.81 -1.23 28.71
CA LEU A 470 42.32 -2.53 29.18
C LEU A 470 43.25 -3.05 30.26
N ASN A 471 42.72 -3.20 31.51
CA ASN A 471 43.45 -3.80 32.64
C ASN A 471 42.66 -5.01 33.14
N ASP A 472 43.24 -6.20 33.03
CA ASP A 472 42.59 -7.46 33.43
C ASP A 472 41.17 -7.62 32.90
N GLY A 473 40.93 -7.22 31.65
CA GLY A 473 39.61 -7.28 31.00
C GLY A 473 38.65 -6.14 31.38
N ILE A 474 39.09 -5.18 32.18
CA ILE A 474 38.31 -4.00 32.54
C ILE A 474 38.75 -2.82 31.71
N ILE A 475 37.78 -2.21 31.01
CA ILE A 475 37.98 -1.04 30.14
C ILE A 475 37.89 0.25 30.93
N THR A 476 38.87 1.13 30.76
CA THR A 476 38.75 2.55 31.06
C THR A 476 38.76 3.32 29.78
N VAL A 477 37.62 3.89 29.42
CA VAL A 477 37.46 4.65 28.14
C VAL A 477 38.32 5.92 28.21
N THR A 478 39.18 6.13 27.21
CA THR A 478 40.02 7.31 27.04
C THR A 478 39.51 8.27 25.99
N TYR A 479 38.78 7.76 24.99
CA TYR A 479 38.11 8.52 23.96
C TYR A 479 36.78 7.88 23.62
N ASP A 480 35.74 8.69 23.52
CA ASP A 480 34.39 8.25 23.19
C ASP A 480 33.71 9.28 22.28
N GLN A 481 33.57 8.95 21.03
CA GLN A 481 32.84 9.76 20.03
C GLN A 481 31.34 9.45 20.09
N SER A 482 30.96 8.31 20.63
CA SER A 482 29.56 7.83 20.63
C SER A 482 28.70 8.45 21.72
N GLY A 483 29.31 8.92 22.82
CA GLY A 483 28.62 9.28 24.05
C GLY A 483 28.21 8.08 24.90
N PHE A 484 28.69 6.86 24.61
CA PHE A 484 28.52 5.70 25.49
C PHE A 484 29.32 5.82 26.78
N MET A 485 28.75 5.29 27.82
CA MET A 485 29.45 5.23 29.12
C MET A 485 30.42 4.04 29.17
N THR A 486 31.40 4.09 30.06
CA THR A 486 32.37 2.99 30.29
C THR A 486 31.70 1.61 30.41
N ASN A 487 30.51 1.56 31.04
CA ASN A 487 29.77 0.32 31.16
C ASN A 487 29.29 -0.26 29.86
N ASP A 488 28.93 0.58 28.89
CA ASP A 488 28.48 0.14 27.55
C ASP A 488 29.65 -0.41 26.74
N ALA A 489 30.79 0.30 26.79
CA ALA A 489 32.02 -0.19 26.15
C ALA A 489 32.49 -1.52 26.77
N GLN A 490 32.34 -1.69 28.07
CA GLN A 490 32.62 -2.95 28.76
C GLN A 490 31.69 -4.08 28.34
N ALA A 491 30.39 -3.77 28.20
CA ALA A 491 29.40 -4.75 27.70
C ALA A 491 29.71 -5.20 26.28
N ILE A 492 30.05 -4.26 25.39
CA ILE A 492 30.47 -4.52 24.02
C ILE A 492 31.72 -5.41 23.99
N TYR A 493 32.76 -5.08 24.78
CA TYR A 493 33.97 -5.90 24.86
C TYR A 493 33.71 -7.31 25.36
N ASN A 494 32.85 -7.44 26.37
CA ASN A 494 32.51 -8.75 26.96
C ASN A 494 31.70 -9.64 26.01
N ALA A 495 31.00 -9.06 25.03
CA ALA A 495 30.28 -9.79 24.01
C ALA A 495 31.21 -10.40 22.95
N ALA A 496 32.42 -9.88 22.80
CA ALA A 496 33.43 -10.46 21.94
C ALA A 496 33.81 -11.89 22.37
N ASP A 497 33.95 -12.80 21.42
CA ASP A 497 34.47 -14.14 21.69
C ASP A 497 35.96 -14.07 21.98
N GLN A 498 36.33 -14.13 23.25
CA GLN A 498 37.69 -13.98 23.73
C GLN A 498 38.67 -15.02 23.19
N ASN A 499 38.18 -16.07 22.53
CA ASN A 499 38.99 -17.15 21.97
C ASN A 499 39.15 -17.07 20.43
N ASN A 500 38.49 -16.12 19.79
CA ASN A 500 38.41 -16.06 18.31
C ASN A 500 38.88 -14.71 17.75
N TRP A 501 39.97 -14.18 18.29
CA TRP A 501 40.63 -13.00 17.75
C TRP A 501 41.43 -13.33 16.51
N GLN A 502 41.34 -12.46 15.49
CA GLN A 502 42.08 -12.60 14.24
C GLN A 502 43.17 -11.53 14.16
N PRO A 503 44.29 -11.81 13.53
CA PRO A 503 45.31 -10.78 13.27
C PRO A 503 44.71 -9.63 12.46
N VAL A 504 45.02 -8.39 12.82
CA VAL A 504 44.69 -7.21 12.03
C VAL A 504 45.49 -7.31 10.72
N ALA A 505 44.83 -7.18 9.55
CA ALA A 505 45.42 -7.35 8.23
C ALA A 505 46.34 -6.20 7.85
#